data_d4267cbcb4645c7820b9ca2892993659
#
_entry.id   d4267cbcb4645c7820b9ca2892993659
#
_cell.length_a   1.000
_cell.length_b   1.000
_cell.length_c   1.000
_cell.angle_alpha   90.00
_cell.angle_beta   90.00
_cell.angle_gamma   90.00
#
_symmetry.space_group_name_H-M   'P 1'
#
loop_
_entity.id
_entity.type
_entity.pdbx_description
1 polymer ?
#
loop_
_entity_poly.entity_id
_entity_poly.type
_entity_poly.pdbx_seq_one_letter_code
_entity_poly.pdbx_strand_id
1 'polypeptide(L)'
;SKPLAKEITKIVKKDKDAKWFALGGGVVLPSFAIACGAPTLNSVNTYPNMELWKKLDPTGKYNEVYNRYAHIDLQLTDEDTSMELIQADSFRLKLSYKDIKKTEAEYMVSQVPLDVDSPWVSFKKIYDHSGCYIYKINY
;
A
#
# COMPACT_ATOMS: atom_id res chain seq x y z
N SER A 1 -9.59 -3.57 14.59
CA SER A 1 -9.67 -4.21 15.90
C SER A 1 -8.69 -3.59 16.89
N LYS A 2 -8.95 -3.69 18.17
CA LYS A 2 -8.04 -3.18 19.21
C LYS A 2 -6.64 -3.79 19.14
N PRO A 3 -6.47 -5.12 18.96
CA PRO A 3 -5.14 -5.70 18.82
C PRO A 3 -4.35 -5.17 17.63
N LEU A 4 -5.00 -5.00 16.48
CA LEU A 4 -4.35 -4.45 15.29
C LEU A 4 -3.96 -2.98 15.51
N ALA A 5 -4.87 -2.17 16.07
CA ALA A 5 -4.58 -0.76 16.37
C ALA A 5 -3.38 -0.62 17.31
N LYS A 6 -3.33 -1.44 18.34
CA LYS A 6 -2.23 -1.47 19.31
C LYS A 6 -0.90 -1.78 18.63
N GLU A 7 -0.88 -2.76 17.73
CA GLU A 7 0.34 -3.15 17.04
C GLU A 7 0.81 -2.08 16.05
N ILE A 8 -0.10 -1.52 15.24
CA ILE A 8 0.24 -0.43 14.32
C ILE A 8 0.79 0.76 15.10
N THR A 9 0.11 1.17 16.17
CA THR A 9 0.54 2.30 17.00
C THR A 9 1.92 2.07 17.60
N LYS A 10 2.21 0.86 18.04
CA LYS A 10 3.52 0.46 18.58
C LYS A 10 4.62 0.61 17.53
N ILE A 11 4.38 0.13 16.31
CA ILE A 11 5.34 0.24 15.22
C ILE A 11 5.56 1.71 14.84
N VAL A 12 4.49 2.49 14.74
CA VAL A 12 4.55 3.92 14.39
C VAL A 12 5.36 4.71 15.43
N LYS A 13 5.22 4.41 16.71
CA LYS A 13 6.04 5.05 17.75
C LYS A 13 7.53 4.81 17.58
N LYS A 14 7.89 3.62 17.11
CA LYS A 14 9.28 3.22 16.88
C LYS A 14 9.83 3.76 15.56
N ASP A 15 8.96 3.88 14.54
CA ASP A 15 9.34 4.19 13.17
C ASP A 15 8.29 5.13 12.55
N LYS A 16 8.32 6.39 12.97
CA LYS A 16 7.27 7.38 12.68
C LYS A 16 7.11 7.71 11.21
N ASP A 17 8.22 7.72 10.46
CA ASP A 17 8.23 8.17 9.08
C ASP A 17 8.12 7.02 8.08
N ALA A 18 8.06 5.80 8.56
CA ALA A 18 7.90 4.64 7.70
C ALA A 18 6.59 4.72 6.93
N LYS A 19 6.68 4.47 5.62
CA LYS A 19 5.52 4.44 4.73
C LYS A 19 4.92 3.05 4.68
N TRP A 20 3.61 3.01 4.62
CA TRP A 20 2.82 1.79 4.65
C TRP A 20 1.99 1.62 3.39
N PHE A 21 1.73 0.39 3.03
CA PHE A 21 0.61 0.01 2.17
C PHE A 21 -0.43 -0.77 2.97
N ALA A 22 -1.68 -0.71 2.51
CA ALA A 22 -2.77 -1.55 3.00
C ALA A 22 -3.26 -2.45 1.86
N LEU A 23 -3.38 -3.75 2.09
CA LEU A 23 -3.77 -4.74 1.10
C LEU A 23 -5.04 -5.47 1.52
N GLY A 24 -6.07 -5.43 0.67
CA GLY A 24 -7.39 -5.95 1.00
C GLY A 24 -8.16 -5.01 1.94
N GLY A 25 -9.38 -5.40 2.31
CA GLY A 25 -10.22 -4.63 3.22
C GLY A 25 -10.83 -3.35 2.65
N GLY A 26 -10.83 -3.18 1.33
CA GLY A 26 -11.43 -2.02 0.66
C GLY A 26 -10.86 -0.71 1.16
N VAL A 27 -11.74 0.28 1.39
CA VAL A 27 -11.35 1.60 1.91
C VAL A 27 -11.16 1.61 3.43
N VAL A 28 -11.66 0.60 4.12
CA VAL A 28 -11.66 0.56 5.59
C VAL A 28 -10.26 0.37 6.15
N LEU A 29 -9.50 -0.57 5.59
CA LEU A 29 -8.17 -0.90 6.13
C LEU A 29 -7.17 0.26 5.98
N PRO A 30 -7.06 0.93 4.81
CA PRO A 30 -6.19 2.10 4.71
C PRO A 30 -6.59 3.23 5.67
N SER A 31 -7.88 3.50 5.79
CA SER A 31 -8.39 4.53 6.71
C SER A 31 -8.08 4.18 8.16
N PHE A 32 -8.21 2.93 8.52
CA PHE A 32 -7.86 2.44 9.86
C PHE A 32 -6.37 2.63 10.16
N ALA A 33 -5.50 2.28 9.21
CA ALA A 33 -4.06 2.45 9.36
C ALA A 33 -3.68 3.92 9.57
N ILE A 34 -4.27 4.82 8.80
CA ILE A 34 -4.06 6.27 8.96
C ILE A 34 -4.53 6.74 10.32
N ALA A 35 -5.70 6.29 10.78
CA ALA A 35 -6.22 6.64 12.10
C ALA A 35 -5.29 6.18 13.23
N CYS A 36 -4.52 5.12 13.01
CA CYS A 36 -3.49 4.64 13.94
C CYS A 36 -2.15 5.39 13.81
N GLY A 37 -2.06 6.35 12.91
CA GLY A 37 -0.87 7.17 12.70
C GLY A 37 0.10 6.66 11.64
N ALA A 38 -0.25 5.60 10.89
CA ALA A 38 0.61 5.03 9.85
C ALA A 38 0.47 5.82 8.54
N PRO A 39 1.55 6.44 8.02
CA PRO A 39 1.50 7.09 6.71
C PRO A 39 1.26 6.03 5.61
N THR A 40 0.04 5.99 5.09
CA THR A 40 -0.42 4.94 4.18
C THR A 40 -0.54 5.47 2.76
N LEU A 41 0.21 4.86 1.83
CA LEU A 41 0.36 5.36 0.45
C LEU A 41 -0.89 5.15 -0.40
N ASN A 42 -1.69 4.13 -0.12
CA ASN A 42 -2.88 3.80 -0.90
C ASN A 42 -4.19 4.08 -0.15
N SER A 43 -4.29 5.20 0.51
CA SER A 43 -5.56 5.65 1.11
C SER A 43 -6.37 6.47 0.10
N VAL A 44 -6.42 7.78 0.28
CA VAL A 44 -7.17 8.69 -0.59
C VAL A 44 -6.20 9.61 -1.33
N ASN A 45 -6.38 9.68 -2.64
CA ASN A 45 -5.56 10.52 -3.52
C ASN A 45 -6.18 11.93 -3.60
N THR A 46 -6.30 12.61 -2.45
CA THR A 46 -6.92 13.96 -2.35
C THR A 46 -6.08 15.01 -3.06
N TYR A 47 -4.79 14.99 -2.76
CA TYR A 47 -3.77 15.75 -3.47
C TYR A 47 -2.85 14.72 -4.11
N PRO A 48 -2.99 14.45 -5.42
CA PRO A 48 -2.22 13.40 -6.07
C PRO A 48 -0.74 13.47 -5.75
N ASN A 49 -0.19 12.36 -5.27
CA ASN A 49 1.24 12.24 -4.99
C ASN A 49 1.99 12.04 -6.31
N MET A 50 2.18 13.13 -7.04
CA MET A 50 2.76 13.10 -8.39
C MET A 50 4.19 12.58 -8.39
N GLU A 51 4.94 12.80 -7.32
CA GLU A 51 6.29 12.26 -7.19
C GLU A 51 6.26 10.73 -7.20
N LEU A 52 5.38 10.13 -6.41
CA LEU A 52 5.20 8.68 -6.38
C LEU A 52 4.71 8.14 -7.73
N TRP A 53 3.66 8.77 -8.30
CA TRP A 53 3.09 8.30 -9.56
C TRP A 53 4.07 8.39 -10.71
N LYS A 54 4.90 9.41 -10.77
CA LYS A 54 5.95 9.54 -11.80
C LYS A 54 7.03 8.49 -11.65
N LYS A 55 7.37 8.07 -10.44
CA LYS A 55 8.30 6.95 -10.22
C LYS A 55 7.74 5.64 -10.75
N LEU A 56 6.45 5.39 -10.54
CA LEU A 56 5.79 4.16 -10.96
C LEU A 56 5.35 4.19 -12.43
N ASP A 57 5.16 5.37 -12.99
CA ASP A 57 4.67 5.59 -14.36
C ASP A 57 5.49 6.70 -15.05
N PRO A 58 6.78 6.45 -15.31
CA PRO A 58 7.67 7.49 -15.81
C PRO A 58 7.28 8.04 -17.19
N THR A 59 6.59 7.27 -18.03
CA THR A 59 6.15 7.72 -19.35
C THR A 59 4.82 8.47 -19.34
N GLY A 60 4.12 8.49 -18.18
CA GLY A 60 2.81 9.13 -18.07
C GLY A 60 1.67 8.37 -18.71
N LYS A 61 1.86 7.08 -18.97
CA LYS A 61 0.84 6.22 -19.61
C LYS A 61 -0.49 6.25 -18.86
N TYR A 62 -0.46 6.31 -17.53
CA TYR A 62 -1.64 6.26 -16.67
C TYR A 62 -2.00 7.62 -16.06
N ASN A 63 -1.46 8.70 -16.59
CA ASN A 63 -1.65 10.05 -16.03
C ASN A 63 -3.12 10.40 -15.82
N GLU A 64 -3.99 10.03 -16.76
CA GLU A 64 -5.44 10.30 -16.67
C GLU A 64 -6.12 9.50 -15.56
N VAL A 65 -5.52 8.39 -15.13
CA VAL A 65 -6.06 7.57 -14.04
C VAL A 65 -5.74 8.20 -12.70
N TYR A 66 -4.48 8.53 -12.42
CA TYR A 66 -4.08 8.96 -11.09
C TYR A 66 -4.18 10.48 -10.85
N ASN A 67 -4.39 11.28 -11.87
CA ASN A 67 -4.54 12.72 -11.73
C ASN A 67 -5.98 13.09 -11.34
N ARG A 68 -6.41 12.61 -10.19
CA ARG A 68 -7.78 12.82 -9.67
C ARG A 68 -7.87 12.55 -8.18
N TYR A 69 -8.90 13.09 -7.55
CA TYR A 69 -9.35 12.59 -6.25
C TYR A 69 -9.85 11.16 -6.43
N ALA A 70 -9.35 10.23 -5.67
CA ALA A 70 -9.80 8.84 -5.74
C ALA A 70 -9.39 8.03 -4.51
N HIS A 71 -10.17 7.00 -4.22
CA HIS A 71 -9.73 5.88 -3.39
C HIS A 71 -8.83 4.96 -4.21
N ILE A 72 -7.77 4.45 -3.60
CA ILE A 72 -6.79 3.62 -4.29
C ILE A 72 -6.87 2.19 -3.76
N ASP A 73 -7.28 1.27 -4.63
CA ASP A 73 -7.23 -0.16 -4.38
C ASP A 73 -5.86 -0.71 -4.81
N LEU A 74 -5.21 -1.47 -3.92
CA LEU A 74 -3.91 -2.06 -4.19
C LEU A 74 -4.04 -3.54 -4.55
N GLN A 75 -3.39 -3.94 -5.64
CA GLN A 75 -3.08 -5.33 -5.94
C GLN A 75 -1.58 -5.47 -6.21
N LEU A 76 -0.99 -6.57 -5.80
CA LEU A 76 0.40 -6.90 -6.11
C LEU A 76 0.44 -7.84 -7.31
N THR A 77 1.47 -7.72 -8.13
CA THR A 77 1.60 -8.52 -9.35
C THR A 77 3.06 -8.76 -9.71
N ASP A 78 3.31 -9.86 -10.43
CA ASP A 78 4.61 -10.13 -11.05
C ASP A 78 4.72 -9.53 -12.47
N GLU A 79 3.61 -8.97 -12.97
CA GLU A 79 3.59 -8.22 -14.24
C GLU A 79 4.07 -6.78 -14.04
N ASP A 80 4.19 -6.02 -15.11
CA ASP A 80 4.51 -4.59 -15.03
C ASP A 80 3.44 -3.82 -14.28
N THR A 81 3.87 -2.79 -13.54
CA THR A 81 2.94 -1.91 -12.83
C THR A 81 1.95 -1.28 -13.80
N SER A 82 0.68 -1.30 -13.43
CA SER A 82 -0.41 -0.68 -14.20
C SER A 82 -1.44 -0.05 -13.27
N MET A 83 -2.25 0.84 -13.84
CA MET A 83 -3.32 1.52 -13.12
C MET A 83 -4.57 1.53 -13.98
N GLU A 84 -5.73 1.27 -13.37
CA GLU A 84 -7.01 1.26 -14.07
C GLU A 84 -8.10 1.90 -13.23
N LEU A 85 -8.99 2.65 -13.88
CA LEU A 85 -10.18 3.16 -13.21
C LEU A 85 -11.14 2.02 -12.88
N ILE A 86 -11.66 2.04 -11.66
CA ILE A 86 -12.77 1.19 -11.23
C ILE A 86 -14.06 1.99 -11.36
N GLN A 87 -14.05 3.21 -10.86
CA GLN A 87 -15.13 4.20 -10.93
C GLN A 87 -14.50 5.59 -11.05
N ALA A 88 -15.29 6.65 -11.19
CA ALA A 88 -14.78 8.01 -11.33
C ALA A 88 -13.90 8.44 -10.15
N ASP A 89 -14.17 7.93 -8.95
CA ASP A 89 -13.48 8.25 -7.69
C ASP A 89 -12.73 7.07 -7.09
N SER A 90 -12.38 6.09 -7.89
CA SER A 90 -11.69 4.87 -7.44
C SER A 90 -10.84 4.30 -8.56
N PHE A 91 -9.55 4.05 -8.27
CA PHE A 91 -8.70 3.35 -9.22
C PHE A 91 -7.91 2.24 -8.53
N ARG A 92 -7.47 1.27 -9.35
CA ARG A 92 -6.65 0.15 -8.92
C ARG A 92 -5.21 0.38 -9.33
N LEU A 93 -4.33 0.32 -8.34
CA LEU A 93 -2.90 0.24 -8.55
C LEU A 93 -2.49 -1.24 -8.53
N LYS A 94 -2.12 -1.77 -9.69
CA LYS A 94 -1.48 -3.09 -9.79
C LYS A 94 0.01 -2.87 -9.72
N LEU A 95 0.57 -3.08 -8.55
CA LEU A 95 1.97 -2.76 -8.25
C LEU A 95 2.85 -3.98 -8.46
N SER A 96 3.79 -3.87 -9.40
CA SER A 96 4.78 -4.91 -9.65
C SER A 96 5.68 -5.10 -8.43
N TYR A 97 6.01 -6.35 -8.11
CA TYR A 97 6.99 -6.66 -7.07
C TYR A 97 8.33 -5.95 -7.30
N LYS A 98 8.75 -5.77 -8.55
CA LYS A 98 10.01 -5.07 -8.89
C LYS A 98 9.95 -3.57 -8.60
N ASP A 99 8.76 -2.99 -8.48
CA ASP A 99 8.57 -1.56 -8.30
C ASP A 99 8.24 -1.14 -6.86
N ILE A 100 7.99 -2.09 -5.96
CA ILE A 100 7.66 -1.77 -4.57
C ILE A 100 8.76 -0.93 -3.93
N LYS A 101 10.01 -1.24 -4.20
CA LYS A 101 11.16 -0.49 -3.67
C LYS A 101 11.12 1.00 -4.04
N LYS A 102 10.62 1.33 -5.21
CA LYS A 102 10.49 2.73 -5.67
C LYS A 102 9.56 3.55 -4.78
N THR A 103 8.63 2.91 -4.09
CA THR A 103 7.68 3.58 -3.18
C THR A 103 8.27 3.89 -1.83
N GLU A 104 9.39 3.27 -1.48
CA GLU A 104 10.04 3.35 -0.17
C GLU A 104 9.16 2.83 0.98
N ALA A 105 8.11 2.06 0.67
CA ALA A 105 7.27 1.46 1.69
C ALA A 105 8.06 0.46 2.53
N GLU A 106 7.81 0.46 3.84
CA GLU A 106 8.51 -0.41 4.79
C GLU A 106 7.59 -1.43 5.44
N TYR A 107 6.28 -1.16 5.47
CA TYR A 107 5.29 -2.05 6.08
C TYR A 107 4.07 -2.23 5.18
N MET A 108 3.48 -3.40 5.31
CA MET A 108 2.21 -3.73 4.66
C MET A 108 1.24 -4.26 5.71
N VAL A 109 0.15 -3.54 5.98
CA VAL A 109 -0.97 -4.09 6.72
C VAL A 109 -1.92 -4.76 5.74
N SER A 110 -2.35 -5.99 6.03
CA SER A 110 -3.04 -6.80 5.04
C SER A 110 -4.14 -7.66 5.66
N GLN A 111 -5.24 -7.81 4.94
CA GLN A 111 -6.24 -8.87 5.19
C GLN A 111 -6.01 -10.09 4.30
N VAL A 112 -4.96 -10.05 3.47
CA VAL A 112 -4.58 -11.15 2.59
C VAL A 112 -3.26 -11.72 3.07
N PRO A 113 -3.17 -13.03 3.31
CA PRO A 113 -1.87 -13.64 3.61
C PRO A 113 -0.97 -13.55 2.38
N LEU A 114 0.29 -13.19 2.59
CA LEU A 114 1.28 -13.07 1.52
C LEU A 114 2.23 -14.26 1.57
N ASP A 115 2.30 -14.97 0.44
CA ASP A 115 3.27 -16.03 0.19
C ASP A 115 3.90 -15.73 -1.17
N VAL A 116 4.87 -14.80 -1.17
CA VAL A 116 5.47 -14.25 -2.38
C VAL A 116 6.89 -14.77 -2.51
N ASP A 117 7.18 -15.41 -3.65
CA ASP A 117 8.53 -15.79 -4.07
C ASP A 117 8.97 -14.84 -5.18
N SER A 118 9.77 -13.85 -4.83
CA SER A 118 10.24 -12.82 -5.76
C SER A 118 11.70 -12.49 -5.48
N PRO A 119 12.51 -12.30 -6.55
CA PRO A 119 13.89 -11.84 -6.38
C PRO A 119 13.98 -10.36 -5.96
N TRP A 120 12.87 -9.61 -6.04
CA TRP A 120 12.85 -8.17 -5.84
C TRP A 120 12.49 -7.74 -4.42
N VAL A 121 11.67 -8.53 -3.75
CA VAL A 121 11.06 -8.15 -2.48
C VAL A 121 10.67 -9.39 -1.69
N SER A 122 10.74 -9.30 -0.36
CA SER A 122 10.19 -10.30 0.53
C SER A 122 9.38 -9.63 1.63
N PHE A 123 8.46 -10.40 2.19
CA PHE A 123 7.55 -9.93 3.24
C PHE A 123 7.74 -10.79 4.49
N LYS A 124 8.20 -10.17 5.56
CA LYS A 124 8.36 -10.85 6.84
C LYS A 124 7.12 -10.61 7.69
N LYS A 125 6.40 -11.67 8.01
CA LYS A 125 5.21 -11.56 8.87
C LYS A 125 5.63 -11.25 10.31
N ILE A 126 5.21 -10.10 10.82
CA ILE A 126 5.51 -9.65 12.18
C ILE A 126 4.25 -9.58 13.05
N TYR A 127 3.07 -9.74 12.48
CA TYR A 127 1.79 -9.77 13.18
C TYR A 127 0.81 -10.66 12.41
N ASP A 128 0.05 -11.47 13.15
CA ASP A 128 -0.94 -12.39 12.58
C ASP A 128 -2.03 -12.62 13.64
N HIS A 129 -3.20 -12.00 13.43
CA HIS A 129 -4.31 -12.14 14.36
C HIS A 129 -5.64 -11.87 13.64
N SER A 130 -6.58 -12.82 13.77
CA SER A 130 -7.97 -12.68 13.28
C SER A 130 -8.07 -12.23 11.82
N GLY A 131 -7.26 -12.81 10.94
CA GLY A 131 -7.30 -12.50 9.51
C GLY A 131 -6.64 -11.19 9.12
N CYS A 132 -5.97 -10.52 10.05
CA CYS A 132 -5.16 -9.34 9.78
C CYS A 132 -3.69 -9.64 10.00
N TYR A 133 -2.86 -9.14 9.10
CA TYR A 133 -1.42 -9.38 9.08
C TYR A 133 -0.67 -8.05 8.99
N ILE A 134 0.52 -8.01 9.56
CA ILE A 134 1.48 -6.94 9.25
C ILE A 134 2.76 -7.61 8.78
N TYR A 135 3.24 -7.13 7.65
CA TYR A 135 4.51 -7.58 7.06
C TYR A 135 5.51 -6.44 7.06
N LYS A 136 6.75 -6.74 7.45
CA LYS A 136 7.88 -5.88 7.17
C LYS A 136 8.33 -6.17 5.73
N ILE A 137 8.47 -5.13 4.93
CA ILE A 137 8.90 -5.24 3.54
C ILE A 137 10.42 -5.19 3.50
N ASN A 138 11.04 -6.19 2.89
CA ASN A 138 12.50 -6.28 2.72
C ASN A 138 12.85 -6.33 1.23
N TYR A 139 13.89 -5.61 0.88
CA TYR A 139 14.33 -5.48 -0.50
C TYR A 139 15.67 -6.17 -0.77
#